data_2702236dbc1b1e3816004d4b4d3e659d
#
_entry.id   2702236dbc1b1e3816004d4b4d3e659d
#
_cell.length_a   1.000
_cell.length_b   1.000
_cell.length_c   1.000
_cell.angle_alpha   90.00
_cell.angle_beta   90.00
_cell.angle_gamma   90.00
#
_symmetry.space_group_name_H-M   'P 1'
#
loop_
_entity.id
_entity.type
_entity.pdbx_description
1 polymer ?
#
loop_
_entity_poly.entity_id
_entity_poly.type
_entity_poly.pdbx_seq_one_letter_code
_entity_poly.pdbx_strand_id
1 'polypeptide(L)'
;MYQDKILVRHLGLQPYEPVSQAMHDFTDSRDDTTPDEIWLVEHLPVFTQGQAGKAEHLLMTGDIPVIQSDRGGQVTYHGPGQQVMYVLLNLKRRKLGVRELVTLLEQTVVNTLAEYGIDAHPRADAPGVYVGEMKICSLGLRIRKGCSFHGLAL
;
A
#
# COMPACT_ATOMS: atom_id res chain seq x y z
N MET A 1 -0.07 -1.49 -26.59
CA MET A 1 0.37 -0.22 -26.03
C MET A 1 0.71 -0.44 -24.61
N TYR A 2 1.84 -0.01 -24.21
CA TYR A 2 2.23 -0.39 -22.89
C TYR A 2 1.68 0.42 -21.75
N GLN A 3 0.95 1.49 -21.99
CA GLN A 3 0.20 2.13 -20.95
C GLN A 3 -0.84 1.21 -20.31
N ASP A 4 -1.25 0.16 -21.00
CA ASP A 4 -2.22 -0.81 -20.47
C ASP A 4 -1.55 -1.99 -19.77
N LYS A 5 -0.23 -2.05 -19.79
CA LYS A 5 0.51 -3.14 -19.16
C LYS A 5 0.84 -2.79 -17.72
N ILE A 6 0.65 -3.75 -16.83
CA ILE A 6 1.11 -3.68 -15.45
C ILE A 6 1.89 -4.95 -15.18
N LEU A 7 3.16 -4.78 -14.81
CA LEU A 7 4.00 -5.91 -14.43
C LEU A 7 3.74 -6.25 -12.98
N VAL A 8 3.41 -7.49 -12.71
CA VAL A 8 3.19 -7.98 -11.34
C VAL A 8 4.44 -8.72 -10.89
N ARG A 9 5.02 -8.28 -9.77
CA ARG A 9 6.20 -8.92 -9.19
C ARG A 9 5.83 -9.57 -7.86
N HIS A 10 6.19 -10.83 -7.71
CA HIS A 10 5.99 -11.59 -6.48
C HIS A 10 7.32 -11.59 -5.72
N LEU A 11 7.39 -10.84 -4.64
CA LEU A 11 8.64 -10.64 -3.90
C LEU A 11 8.82 -11.59 -2.72
N GLY A 12 7.75 -12.32 -2.35
CA GLY A 12 7.81 -13.23 -1.20
C GLY A 12 7.93 -12.51 0.13
N LEU A 13 8.61 -13.13 1.09
CA LEU A 13 8.83 -12.58 2.42
C LEU A 13 10.12 -11.75 2.42
N GLN A 14 10.02 -10.46 2.69
CA GLN A 14 11.11 -9.52 2.60
C GLN A 14 11.14 -8.56 3.80
N PRO A 15 12.31 -8.10 4.23
CA PRO A 15 12.39 -6.98 5.16
C PRO A 15 11.81 -5.72 4.51
N TYR A 16 11.29 -4.82 5.33
CA TYR A 16 10.61 -3.63 4.82
C TYR A 16 11.56 -2.64 4.13
N GLU A 17 12.68 -2.31 4.77
CA GLU A 17 13.54 -1.21 4.31
C GLU A 17 14.09 -1.41 2.90
N PRO A 18 14.62 -2.58 2.53
CA PRO A 18 15.12 -2.77 1.15
C PRO A 18 14.03 -2.63 0.10
N VAL A 19 12.82 -3.08 0.39
CA VAL A 19 11.68 -2.96 -0.54
C VAL A 19 11.24 -1.50 -0.64
N SER A 20 11.17 -0.80 0.47
CA SER A 20 10.85 0.63 0.50
C SER A 20 11.88 1.42 -0.32
N GLN A 21 13.16 1.14 -0.16
CA GLN A 21 14.22 1.79 -0.93
C GLN A 21 14.07 1.50 -2.42
N ALA A 22 13.76 0.26 -2.76
CA ALA A 22 13.57 -0.12 -4.16
C ALA A 22 12.39 0.62 -4.78
N MET A 23 11.30 0.84 -4.03
CA MET A 23 10.17 1.64 -4.51
C MET A 23 10.56 3.09 -4.77
N HIS A 24 11.33 3.69 -3.87
CA HIS A 24 11.81 5.06 -4.05
C HIS A 24 12.70 5.16 -5.29
N ASP A 25 13.62 4.22 -5.45
CA ASP A 25 14.53 4.19 -6.61
C ASP A 25 13.75 4.04 -7.91
N PHE A 26 12.78 3.14 -7.93
CA PHE A 26 11.93 2.94 -9.10
C PHE A 26 11.15 4.21 -9.45
N THR A 27 10.55 4.84 -8.46
CA THR A 27 9.72 6.04 -8.65
C THR A 27 10.58 7.22 -9.10
N ASP A 28 11.79 7.35 -8.59
CA ASP A 28 12.70 8.45 -8.95
C ASP A 28 13.32 8.27 -10.33
N SER A 29 13.52 7.03 -10.78
CA SER A 29 14.22 6.75 -12.04
C SER A 29 13.28 6.51 -13.23
N ARG A 30 11.99 6.26 -12.99
CA ARG A 30 11.05 5.96 -14.07
C ARG A 30 10.75 7.18 -14.92
N ASP A 31 10.38 6.94 -16.17
CA ASP A 31 9.96 7.98 -17.12
C ASP A 31 8.60 7.63 -17.73
N ASP A 32 8.14 8.41 -18.71
CA ASP A 32 6.83 8.24 -19.34
C ASP A 32 6.67 6.92 -20.08
N THR A 33 7.78 6.24 -20.40
CA THR A 33 7.76 4.97 -21.11
C THR A 33 7.86 3.75 -20.20
N THR A 34 8.12 3.95 -18.92
CA THR A 34 8.28 2.87 -17.96
C THR A 34 6.91 2.23 -17.67
N PRO A 35 6.77 0.90 -17.84
CA PRO A 35 5.53 0.23 -17.47
C PRO A 35 5.23 0.36 -15.98
N ASP A 36 3.96 0.39 -15.64
CA ASP A 36 3.52 0.37 -14.26
C ASP A 36 3.79 -1.00 -13.64
N GLU A 37 3.92 -1.03 -12.31
CA GLU A 37 4.17 -2.27 -11.59
C GLU A 37 3.28 -2.39 -10.37
N ILE A 38 2.97 -3.64 -10.03
CA ILE A 38 2.35 -4.00 -8.76
C ILE A 38 3.29 -5.01 -8.11
N TRP A 39 3.68 -4.74 -6.87
CA TRP A 39 4.55 -5.63 -6.10
C TRP A 39 3.74 -6.28 -4.99
N LEU A 40 3.74 -7.60 -4.98
CA LEU A 40 3.09 -8.40 -3.94
C LEU A 40 4.17 -8.92 -3.01
N VAL A 41 4.05 -8.62 -1.74
CA VAL A 41 5.09 -8.91 -0.76
C VAL A 41 4.47 -9.17 0.62
N GLU A 42 5.15 -9.99 1.42
CA GLU A 42 4.94 -10.08 2.85
C GLU A 42 6.20 -9.57 3.53
N HIS A 43 6.04 -8.86 4.63
CA HIS A 43 7.20 -8.34 5.35
C HIS A 43 7.49 -9.13 6.62
N LEU A 44 8.76 -9.19 6.98
CA LEU A 44 9.17 -9.55 8.34
C LEU A 44 8.54 -8.56 9.31
N PRO A 45 8.30 -8.95 10.57
CA PRO A 45 7.59 -8.08 11.51
C PRO A 45 8.20 -6.68 11.61
N VAL A 46 7.37 -5.67 11.42
CA VAL A 46 7.78 -4.26 11.43
C VAL A 46 6.58 -3.38 11.71
N PHE A 47 6.79 -2.29 12.45
CA PHE A 47 5.85 -1.18 12.51
C PHE A 47 6.33 -0.08 11.58
N THR A 48 5.48 0.39 10.68
CA THR A 48 5.79 1.58 9.88
C THR A 48 4.95 2.74 10.39
N GLN A 49 5.59 3.89 10.59
CA GLN A 49 4.93 5.11 11.01
C GLN A 49 4.80 6.00 9.78
N GLY A 50 3.56 6.27 9.35
CA GLY A 50 3.30 7.13 8.20
C GLY A 50 3.43 8.60 8.56
N GLN A 51 3.14 9.48 7.59
CA GLN A 51 3.30 10.93 7.75
C GLN A 51 2.41 11.52 8.84
N ALA A 52 1.25 10.92 9.11
CA ALA A 52 0.34 11.32 10.18
C ALA A 52 0.58 10.55 11.48
N GLY A 53 1.64 9.74 11.56
CA GLY A 53 1.94 8.94 12.73
C GLY A 53 2.38 9.79 13.92
N LYS A 54 2.01 9.33 15.11
CA LYS A 54 2.37 9.99 16.38
C LYS A 54 3.06 8.99 17.28
N ALA A 55 4.08 9.44 18.01
CA ALA A 55 4.82 8.59 18.93
C ALA A 55 3.91 7.90 19.96
N GLU A 56 2.84 8.56 20.38
CA GLU A 56 1.87 8.02 21.32
C GLU A 56 1.13 6.78 20.80
N HIS A 57 1.13 6.55 19.50
CA HIS A 57 0.53 5.36 18.89
C HIS A 57 1.47 4.15 18.95
N LEU A 58 2.73 4.33 19.37
CA LEU A 58 3.76 3.29 19.41
C LEU A 58 3.88 2.72 20.81
N LEU A 59 2.75 2.24 21.33
CA LEU A 59 2.74 1.62 22.65
C LEU A 59 3.10 0.14 22.53
N MET A 60 4.05 -0.32 23.34
CA MET A 60 4.37 -1.74 23.48
C MET A 60 4.75 -2.44 22.16
N THR A 61 5.70 -1.86 21.46
CA THR A 61 6.21 -2.47 20.21
C THR A 61 7.15 -3.65 20.46
N GLY A 62 7.67 -3.80 21.69
CA GLY A 62 8.62 -4.86 22.03
C GLY A 62 9.90 -4.75 21.21
N ASP A 63 10.38 -5.91 20.72
CA ASP A 63 11.59 -5.99 19.89
C ASP A 63 11.32 -5.76 18.40
N ILE A 64 10.06 -5.50 18.01
CA ILE A 64 9.72 -5.29 16.62
C ILE A 64 10.22 -3.91 16.19
N PRO A 65 10.99 -3.81 15.10
CA PRO A 65 11.49 -2.53 14.61
C PRO A 65 10.36 -1.55 14.29
N VAL A 66 10.61 -0.27 14.54
CA VAL A 66 9.74 0.83 14.16
C VAL A 66 10.47 1.69 13.15
N ILE A 67 9.88 1.85 11.97
CA ILE A 67 10.52 2.56 10.86
C ILE A 67 9.63 3.71 10.42
N GLN A 68 10.22 4.91 10.30
CA GLN A 68 9.53 6.05 9.74
C GLN A 68 9.41 5.87 8.24
N SER A 69 8.18 5.99 7.71
CA SER A 69 7.88 5.89 6.29
C SER A 69 7.29 7.21 5.80
N ASP A 70 7.36 7.44 4.49
CA ASP A 70 6.78 8.63 3.87
C ASP A 70 5.40 8.38 3.24
N ARG A 71 4.82 7.18 3.44
CA ARG A 71 3.46 6.90 3.00
C ARG A 71 2.44 7.70 3.81
N GLY A 72 1.24 7.85 3.28
CA GLY A 72 0.13 8.43 4.03
C GLY A 72 -0.28 7.55 5.21
N GLY A 73 -1.03 8.14 6.15
CA GLY A 73 -1.59 7.43 7.29
C GLY A 73 -0.72 7.44 8.53
N GLN A 74 -1.12 6.63 9.49
CA GLN A 74 -0.53 6.55 10.82
C GLN A 74 0.32 5.29 10.95
N VAL A 75 0.39 4.72 12.15
CA VAL A 75 1.16 3.50 12.41
C VAL A 75 0.44 2.27 11.85
N THR A 76 1.18 1.40 11.20
CA THR A 76 0.68 0.12 10.70
C THR A 76 1.69 -0.98 11.05
N TYR A 77 1.17 -2.12 11.46
CA TYR A 77 1.98 -3.32 11.66
C TYR A 77 1.99 -4.15 10.38
N HIS A 78 3.16 -4.67 10.01
CA HIS A 78 3.31 -5.66 8.94
C HIS A 78 4.00 -6.90 9.49
N GLY A 79 3.58 -8.07 9.01
CA GLY A 79 4.19 -9.33 9.39
C GLY A 79 3.79 -10.47 8.45
N PRO A 80 4.38 -11.65 8.62
CA PRO A 80 4.04 -12.82 7.83
C PRO A 80 2.54 -13.13 7.89
N GLY A 81 1.97 -13.53 6.76
CA GLY A 81 0.54 -13.79 6.63
C GLY A 81 -0.27 -12.59 6.18
N GLN A 82 0.31 -11.40 6.21
CA GLN A 82 -0.35 -10.20 5.70
C GLN A 82 0.10 -9.93 4.27
N GLN A 83 -0.85 -9.86 3.34
CA GLN A 83 -0.52 -9.54 1.96
C GLN A 83 -0.39 -8.02 1.80
N VAL A 84 0.79 -7.58 1.42
CA VAL A 84 1.04 -6.19 1.07
C VAL A 84 1.05 -6.09 -0.46
N MET A 85 0.39 -5.07 -0.97
CA MET A 85 0.38 -4.79 -2.40
C MET A 85 0.81 -3.33 -2.61
N TYR A 86 1.97 -3.16 -3.21
CA TYR A 86 2.46 -1.84 -3.60
C TYR A 86 2.06 -1.54 -5.04
N VAL A 87 1.54 -0.35 -5.27
CA VAL A 87 1.00 0.06 -6.57
C VAL A 87 1.82 1.23 -7.11
N LEU A 88 2.63 0.93 -8.10
CA LEU A 88 3.58 1.88 -8.71
C LEU A 88 3.05 2.27 -10.10
N LEU A 89 2.08 3.19 -10.09
CA LEU A 89 1.32 3.58 -11.26
C LEU A 89 1.64 5.01 -11.70
N ASN A 90 1.74 5.22 -13.00
CA ASN A 90 1.82 6.57 -13.55
C ASN A 90 0.39 7.11 -13.68
N LEU A 91 -0.02 7.92 -12.70
CA LEU A 91 -1.39 8.43 -12.64
C LEU A 91 -1.69 9.44 -13.74
N LYS A 92 -0.70 10.21 -14.16
CA LYS A 92 -0.88 11.17 -15.28
C LYS A 92 -1.22 10.43 -16.56
N ARG A 93 -0.46 9.39 -16.88
CA ARG A 93 -0.66 8.59 -18.09
C ARG A 93 -2.03 7.90 -18.07
N ARG A 94 -2.48 7.46 -16.90
CA ARG A 94 -3.79 6.80 -16.75
C ARG A 94 -4.94 7.78 -16.58
N LYS A 95 -4.65 9.06 -16.46
CA LYS A 95 -5.65 10.11 -16.19
C LYS A 95 -6.49 9.77 -14.96
N LEU A 96 -5.81 9.36 -13.91
CA LEU A 96 -6.41 8.88 -12.68
C LEU A 96 -6.04 9.79 -11.53
N GLY A 97 -7.04 10.24 -10.76
CA GLY A 97 -6.80 11.01 -9.55
C GLY A 97 -6.45 10.11 -8.36
N VAL A 98 -5.84 10.69 -7.33
CA VAL A 98 -5.45 9.95 -6.13
C VAL A 98 -6.67 9.35 -5.43
N ARG A 99 -7.73 10.14 -5.28
CA ARG A 99 -8.96 9.66 -4.65
C ARG A 99 -9.60 8.52 -5.43
N GLU A 100 -9.59 8.60 -6.75
CA GLU A 100 -10.08 7.52 -7.59
C GLU A 100 -9.26 6.25 -7.40
N LEU A 101 -7.95 6.38 -7.29
CA LEU A 101 -7.08 5.23 -7.04
C LEU A 101 -7.39 4.59 -5.69
N VAL A 102 -7.57 5.38 -4.64
CA VAL A 102 -7.97 4.86 -3.33
C VAL A 102 -9.28 4.08 -3.43
N THR A 103 -10.28 4.64 -4.09
CA THR A 103 -11.57 3.99 -4.28
C THR A 103 -11.43 2.66 -5.05
N LEU A 104 -10.62 2.65 -6.11
CA LEU A 104 -10.37 1.44 -6.88
C LEU A 104 -9.69 0.35 -6.05
N LEU A 105 -8.73 0.73 -5.23
CA LEU A 105 -8.03 -0.22 -4.36
C LEU A 105 -8.96 -0.79 -3.29
N GLU A 106 -9.77 0.07 -2.67
CA GLU A 106 -10.76 -0.37 -1.69
C GLU A 106 -11.76 -1.33 -2.34
N GLN A 107 -12.26 -1.00 -3.52
CA GLN A 107 -13.20 -1.85 -4.23
C GLN A 107 -12.58 -3.20 -4.63
N THR A 108 -11.32 -3.20 -5.01
CA THR A 108 -10.58 -4.43 -5.32
C THR A 108 -10.54 -5.35 -4.11
N VAL A 109 -10.25 -4.81 -2.93
CA VAL A 109 -10.21 -5.58 -1.69
C VAL A 109 -11.62 -6.09 -1.34
N VAL A 110 -12.64 -5.25 -1.45
CA VAL A 110 -14.03 -5.65 -1.19
C VAL A 110 -14.43 -6.82 -2.09
N ASN A 111 -14.12 -6.73 -3.38
CA ASN A 111 -14.45 -7.79 -4.35
C ASN A 111 -13.68 -9.07 -4.05
N THR A 112 -12.41 -8.95 -3.68
CA THR A 112 -11.58 -10.12 -3.33
C THR A 112 -12.13 -10.83 -2.11
N LEU A 113 -12.47 -10.08 -1.06
CA LEU A 113 -13.02 -10.65 0.18
C LEU A 113 -14.39 -11.28 -0.05
N ALA A 114 -15.18 -10.74 -0.97
CA ALA A 114 -16.48 -11.30 -1.30
C ALA A 114 -16.36 -12.73 -1.85
N GLU A 115 -15.29 -13.04 -2.57
CA GLU A 115 -15.01 -14.37 -3.06
C GLU A 115 -14.78 -15.38 -1.94
N TYR A 116 -14.38 -14.91 -0.77
CA TYR A 116 -14.21 -15.74 0.43
C TYR A 116 -15.45 -15.70 1.34
N GLY A 117 -16.55 -15.11 0.87
CA GLY A 117 -17.78 -15.00 1.64
C GLY A 117 -17.72 -13.95 2.74
N ILE A 118 -16.78 -13.02 2.65
CA ILE A 118 -16.61 -11.94 3.63
C ILE A 118 -17.24 -10.67 3.09
N ASP A 119 -18.19 -10.14 3.84
CA ASP A 119 -18.87 -8.87 3.52
C ASP A 119 -18.06 -7.71 4.11
N ALA A 120 -17.35 -7.01 3.24
CA ALA A 120 -16.49 -5.90 3.62
C ALA A 120 -16.90 -4.63 2.90
N HIS A 121 -16.55 -3.49 3.48
CA HIS A 121 -16.94 -2.20 2.94
C HIS A 121 -15.91 -1.12 3.25
N PRO A 122 -15.77 -0.09 2.39
CA PRO A 122 -14.99 1.09 2.71
C PRO A 122 -15.78 2.02 3.64
N ARG A 123 -15.10 3.02 4.19
CA ARG A 123 -15.74 4.08 4.99
C ARG A 123 -15.37 5.43 4.38
N ALA A 124 -16.35 6.34 4.34
CA ALA A 124 -16.15 7.68 3.81
C ALA A 124 -15.20 8.53 4.67
N ASP A 125 -15.15 8.25 5.97
CA ASP A 125 -14.42 9.04 6.95
C ASP A 125 -12.99 8.55 7.22
N ALA A 126 -12.64 7.36 6.71
CA ALA A 126 -11.31 6.78 6.98
C ALA A 126 -10.91 5.83 5.85
N PRO A 127 -9.70 6.02 5.24
CA PRO A 127 -9.22 5.11 4.20
C PRO A 127 -9.06 3.69 4.75
N GLY A 128 -9.32 2.71 3.90
CA GLY A 128 -9.19 1.30 4.24
C GLY A 128 -10.47 0.53 3.98
N VAL A 129 -10.46 -0.75 4.32
CA VAL A 129 -11.61 -1.63 4.16
C VAL A 129 -11.94 -2.26 5.51
N TYR A 130 -13.21 -2.40 5.79
CA TYR A 130 -13.71 -2.78 7.11
C TYR A 130 -14.69 -3.95 7.02
N VAL A 131 -14.64 -4.81 8.03
CA VAL A 131 -15.67 -5.84 8.26
C VAL A 131 -16.37 -5.42 9.56
N GLY A 132 -17.65 -5.02 9.46
CA GLY A 132 -18.27 -4.34 10.57
C GLY A 132 -17.53 -3.05 10.89
N GLU A 133 -17.06 -2.90 12.11
CA GLU A 133 -16.29 -1.72 12.53
C GLU A 133 -14.78 -1.99 12.58
N MET A 134 -14.36 -3.20 12.23
CA MET A 134 -12.95 -3.58 12.31
C MET A 134 -12.26 -3.42 10.96
N LYS A 135 -11.10 -2.77 10.97
CA LYS A 135 -10.32 -2.58 9.76
C LYS A 135 -9.61 -3.89 9.38
N ILE A 136 -9.90 -4.39 8.20
CA ILE A 136 -9.24 -5.59 7.66
C ILE A 136 -8.14 -5.24 6.66
N CYS A 137 -8.20 -4.07 6.05
CA CYS A 137 -7.18 -3.62 5.11
C CYS A 137 -6.79 -2.18 5.41
N SER A 138 -5.50 -1.94 5.58
CA SER A 138 -4.92 -0.61 5.70
C SER A 138 -4.48 -0.12 4.33
N LEU A 139 -4.57 1.18 4.10
CA LEU A 139 -4.24 1.78 2.82
C LEU A 139 -3.55 3.12 3.04
N GLY A 140 -2.41 3.30 2.42
CA GLY A 140 -1.65 4.55 2.48
C GLY A 140 -0.75 4.67 1.26
N LEU A 141 -0.89 5.77 0.54
CA LEU A 141 -0.16 6.03 -0.69
C LEU A 141 0.76 7.23 -0.52
N ARG A 142 1.69 7.35 -1.44
CA ARG A 142 2.48 8.55 -1.68
C ARG A 142 2.47 8.82 -3.18
N ILE A 143 2.37 10.08 -3.56
CA ILE A 143 2.44 10.49 -4.96
C ILE A 143 3.67 11.36 -5.14
N ARG A 144 4.43 11.07 -6.19
CA ARG A 144 5.63 11.79 -6.52
C ARG A 144 5.80 11.83 -8.02
N LYS A 145 5.99 13.01 -8.58
CA LYS A 145 6.10 13.20 -10.04
C LYS A 145 4.91 12.61 -10.80
N GLY A 146 3.71 12.64 -10.18
CA GLY A 146 2.51 12.10 -10.80
C GLY A 146 2.40 10.59 -10.75
N CYS A 147 3.28 9.91 -10.01
CA CYS A 147 3.28 8.46 -9.89
C CYS A 147 3.01 8.04 -8.44
N SER A 148 2.25 6.96 -8.26
CA SER A 148 1.97 6.41 -6.94
C SER A 148 3.04 5.41 -6.53
N PHE A 149 3.24 5.28 -5.22
CA PHE A 149 3.98 4.18 -4.61
C PHE A 149 3.43 3.94 -3.19
N HIS A 150 3.95 2.93 -2.50
CA HIS A 150 3.27 2.31 -1.35
C HIS A 150 1.95 1.68 -1.80
N GLY A 151 1.00 1.45 -0.94
CA GLY A 151 -0.24 0.78 -1.31
C GLY A 151 -1.07 0.32 -0.13
N LEU A 152 -1.36 -0.98 -0.09
CA LEU A 152 -2.27 -1.54 0.90
C LEU A 152 -1.69 -2.76 1.60
N ALA A 153 -2.28 -3.10 2.73
CA ALA A 153 -1.95 -4.29 3.52
C ALA A 153 -3.26 -4.97 3.97
N LEU A 154 -3.43 -6.21 3.54
CA LEU A 154 -4.62 -7.02 3.79
C LEU A 154 -4.28 -8.26 4.63
#